data_7306ae765c2edf89ddf2430f33f02453
#
_entry.id   7306ae765c2edf89ddf2430f33f02453
#
_cell.length_a   1.000
_cell.length_b   1.000
_cell.length_c   1.000
_cell.angle_alpha   90.00
_cell.angle_beta   90.00
_cell.angle_gamma   90.00
#
_symmetry.space_group_name_H-M   'P 1'
#
loop_
_entity.id
_entity.type
_entity.pdbx_description
1 polymer ?
#
loop_
_entity_poly.entity_id
_entity_poly.type
_entity_poly.pdbx_seq_one_letter_code
_entity_poly.pdbx_strand_id
1 'polypeptide(L)'
;MNIEGKTALITGGAKRVGRGITLALARAGANVVINYNSSDTEASETAAEAETLGVEALPIKANIADYDAVGTMVDEAVQRFGTIDILVNNASLFIADPLPTNDLSIWHRSIDTLVHGPFYCANRVAPVMLENDGGVIISIGDLSAFEPWPGFAGHAVGKGAVLSLTRQLALELAPRIRANAVVPGPALRPIGYDEATFKRVADDTLLGRWGTPEEMAHAVLFLVEADYVTGEVITVDGGQRFGHRKHAHG
;
A
#
# COMPACT_ATOMS: atom_id res chain seq x y z
N MET A 1 -17.67 -4.82 -3.22
CA MET A 1 -18.20 -3.52 -2.70
C MET A 1 -18.30 -2.53 -3.84
N ASN A 2 -19.40 -1.77 -3.97
CA ASN A 2 -19.43 -0.61 -4.85
C ASN A 2 -18.56 0.50 -4.22
N ILE A 3 -17.72 1.15 -5.02
CA ILE A 3 -16.78 2.18 -4.54
C ILE A 3 -17.40 3.57 -4.46
N GLU A 4 -18.41 3.85 -5.29
CA GLU A 4 -19.06 5.17 -5.37
C GLU A 4 -19.66 5.60 -4.01
N GLY A 5 -19.31 6.78 -3.55
CA GLY A 5 -19.74 7.36 -2.27
C GLY A 5 -19.07 6.78 -1.04
N LYS A 6 -18.13 5.84 -1.17
CA LYS A 6 -17.35 5.26 -0.07
C LYS A 6 -16.22 6.18 0.37
N THR A 7 -15.70 5.97 1.57
CA THR A 7 -14.53 6.69 2.10
C THR A 7 -13.32 5.76 2.13
N ALA A 8 -12.25 6.16 1.47
CA ALA A 8 -10.99 5.41 1.41
C ALA A 8 -9.87 6.16 2.14
N LEU A 9 -9.22 5.51 3.11
CA LEU A 9 -8.00 5.98 3.77
C LEU A 9 -6.78 5.30 3.12
N ILE A 10 -5.88 6.09 2.53
CA ILE A 10 -4.67 5.60 1.87
C ILE A 10 -3.43 6.09 2.63
N THR A 11 -2.70 5.19 3.29
CA THR A 11 -1.45 5.56 3.95
C THR A 11 -0.34 5.79 2.91
N GLY A 12 0.41 6.89 3.06
CA GLY A 12 1.38 7.30 2.05
C GLY A 12 0.74 7.58 0.69
N GLY A 13 -0.50 8.09 0.68
CA GLY A 13 -1.32 8.30 -0.52
C GLY A 13 -0.92 9.50 -1.38
N ALA A 14 0.04 10.32 -0.91
CA ALA A 14 0.39 11.61 -1.53
C ALA A 14 1.22 11.49 -2.82
N LYS A 15 1.97 10.43 -3.02
CA LYS A 15 2.93 10.30 -4.13
C LYS A 15 3.13 8.87 -4.62
N ARG A 16 3.77 8.74 -5.80
CA ARG A 16 4.18 7.46 -6.39
C ARG A 16 2.99 6.49 -6.55
N VAL A 17 3.14 5.23 -6.14
CA VAL A 17 2.08 4.21 -6.20
C VAL A 17 0.87 4.62 -5.36
N GLY A 18 1.09 5.18 -4.16
CA GLY A 18 0.02 5.67 -3.30
C GLY A 18 -0.86 6.73 -3.97
N ARG A 19 -0.24 7.70 -4.68
CA ARG A 19 -1.00 8.70 -5.46
C ARG A 19 -1.80 8.04 -6.60
N GLY A 20 -1.22 7.07 -7.30
CA GLY A 20 -1.95 6.32 -8.33
C GLY A 20 -3.19 5.63 -7.77
N ILE A 21 -3.06 4.99 -6.60
CA ILE A 21 -4.17 4.33 -5.90
C ILE A 21 -5.22 5.37 -5.44
N THR A 22 -4.78 6.48 -4.83
CA THR A 22 -5.66 7.56 -4.38
C THR A 22 -6.52 8.09 -5.53
N LEU A 23 -5.90 8.44 -6.65
CA LEU A 23 -6.62 8.99 -7.80
C LEU A 23 -7.50 7.94 -8.50
N ALA A 24 -7.12 6.67 -8.48
CA ALA A 24 -7.97 5.61 -9.03
C ALA A 24 -9.24 5.39 -8.20
N LEU A 25 -9.13 5.41 -6.87
CA LEU A 25 -10.29 5.35 -5.96
C LEU A 25 -11.17 6.60 -6.11
N ALA A 26 -10.57 7.78 -6.23
CA ALA A 26 -11.30 9.02 -6.49
C ALA A 26 -12.07 8.98 -7.82
N ARG A 27 -11.44 8.48 -8.92
CA ARG A 27 -12.12 8.27 -10.21
C ARG A 27 -13.28 7.27 -10.14
N ALA A 28 -13.20 6.31 -9.23
CA ALA A 28 -14.28 5.35 -8.96
C ALA A 28 -15.36 5.92 -8.03
N GLY A 29 -15.26 7.19 -7.63
CA GLY A 29 -16.27 7.90 -6.84
C GLY A 29 -16.09 7.83 -5.33
N ALA A 30 -14.94 7.35 -4.81
CA ALA A 30 -14.67 7.37 -3.39
C ALA A 30 -14.15 8.73 -2.91
N ASN A 31 -14.63 9.21 -1.77
CA ASN A 31 -13.94 10.24 -1.00
C ASN A 31 -12.61 9.69 -0.48
N VAL A 32 -11.55 10.50 -0.46
CA VAL A 32 -10.21 10.02 -0.16
C VAL A 32 -9.58 10.75 1.03
N VAL A 33 -9.12 10.00 2.01
CA VAL A 33 -8.25 10.47 3.09
C VAL A 33 -6.81 10.13 2.69
N ILE A 34 -5.98 11.16 2.49
CA ILE A 34 -4.63 11.04 1.99
C ILE A 34 -3.65 11.19 3.14
N ASN A 35 -3.26 10.09 3.76
CA ASN A 35 -2.24 10.15 4.79
C ASN A 35 -0.85 10.38 4.21
N TYR A 36 -0.09 11.22 4.87
CA TYR A 36 1.33 11.47 4.60
C TYR A 36 2.10 11.77 5.88
N ASN A 37 3.42 11.60 5.86
CA ASN A 37 4.29 11.95 7.00
C ASN A 37 5.10 13.23 6.75
N SER A 38 5.68 13.40 5.54
CA SER A 38 6.59 14.50 5.21
C SER A 38 6.38 15.08 3.80
N SER A 39 5.28 14.75 3.13
CA SER A 39 5.01 15.13 1.74
C SER A 39 3.84 16.12 1.69
N ASP A 40 3.97 17.25 2.38
CA ASP A 40 2.89 18.24 2.55
C ASP A 40 2.42 18.80 1.19
N THR A 41 3.36 19.17 0.31
CA THR A 41 3.05 19.73 -1.01
C THR A 41 2.36 18.70 -1.90
N GLU A 42 2.95 17.49 -2.03
CA GLU A 42 2.39 16.43 -2.87
C GLU A 42 1.02 15.96 -2.35
N ALA A 43 0.79 15.99 -1.03
CA ALA A 43 -0.51 15.66 -0.46
C ALA A 43 -1.58 16.68 -0.85
N SER A 44 -1.26 17.98 -0.78
CA SER A 44 -2.15 19.04 -1.21
C SER A 44 -2.44 19.01 -2.70
N GLU A 45 -1.42 18.77 -3.53
CA GLU A 45 -1.58 18.62 -4.99
C GLU A 45 -2.45 17.40 -5.34
N THR A 46 -2.24 16.28 -4.67
CA THR A 46 -3.02 15.06 -4.91
C THR A 46 -4.48 15.24 -4.45
N ALA A 47 -4.71 15.94 -3.34
CA ALA A 47 -6.05 16.28 -2.87
C ALA A 47 -6.77 17.18 -3.88
N ALA A 48 -6.13 18.26 -4.33
CA ALA A 48 -6.71 19.16 -5.32
C ALA A 48 -7.06 18.44 -6.64
N GLU A 49 -6.21 17.51 -7.09
CA GLU A 49 -6.52 16.70 -8.28
C GLU A 49 -7.69 15.74 -8.03
N ALA A 50 -7.78 15.10 -6.86
CA ALA A 50 -8.90 14.23 -6.52
C ALA A 50 -10.22 15.01 -6.50
N GLU A 51 -10.23 16.24 -5.97
CA GLU A 51 -11.42 17.11 -5.95
C GLU A 51 -11.90 17.47 -7.36
N THR A 52 -11.01 17.58 -8.35
CA THR A 52 -11.43 17.80 -9.76
C THR A 52 -12.20 16.62 -10.35
N LEU A 53 -12.14 15.46 -9.71
CA LEU A 53 -12.87 14.25 -10.10
C LEU A 53 -14.28 14.18 -9.47
N GLY A 54 -14.66 15.19 -8.68
CA GLY A 54 -16.01 15.32 -8.10
C GLY A 54 -16.19 14.63 -6.75
N VAL A 55 -15.12 14.26 -6.09
CA VAL A 55 -15.12 13.68 -4.73
C VAL A 55 -14.49 14.63 -3.72
N GLU A 56 -14.66 14.35 -2.44
CA GLU A 56 -13.97 15.09 -1.40
C GLU A 56 -12.62 14.44 -1.08
N ALA A 57 -11.61 15.27 -0.79
CA ALA A 57 -10.27 14.82 -0.42
C ALA A 57 -9.80 15.50 0.88
N LEU A 58 -9.24 14.69 1.79
CA LEU A 58 -8.75 15.16 3.07
C LEU A 58 -7.29 14.72 3.28
N PRO A 59 -6.30 15.61 3.07
CA PRO A 59 -4.92 15.30 3.40
C PRO A 59 -4.70 15.38 4.91
N ILE A 60 -4.17 14.30 5.53
CA ILE A 60 -3.87 14.25 6.97
C ILE A 60 -2.41 13.87 7.20
N LYS A 61 -1.69 14.73 7.93
CA LYS A 61 -0.33 14.45 8.35
C LYS A 61 -0.32 13.56 9.60
N ALA A 62 0.16 12.33 9.46
CA ALA A 62 0.35 11.43 10.59
C ALA A 62 1.49 10.46 10.32
N ASN A 63 2.32 10.19 11.33
CA ASN A 63 3.29 9.10 11.29
C ASN A 63 2.57 7.79 11.67
N ILE A 64 2.45 6.87 10.73
CA ILE A 64 1.77 5.59 10.99
C ILE A 64 2.51 4.67 11.96
N ALA A 65 3.79 4.95 12.27
CA ALA A 65 4.55 4.26 13.31
C ALA A 65 4.18 4.70 14.74
N ASP A 66 3.31 5.69 14.88
CA ASP A 66 2.80 6.23 16.13
C ASP A 66 1.31 5.87 16.27
N TYR A 67 0.99 5.04 17.27
CA TYR A 67 -0.36 4.53 17.48
C TYR A 67 -1.38 5.63 17.81
N ASP A 68 -0.97 6.64 18.56
CA ASP A 68 -1.87 7.74 18.93
C ASP A 68 -2.08 8.72 17.78
N ALA A 69 -1.03 8.97 16.97
CA ALA A 69 -1.15 9.74 15.74
C ALA A 69 -2.08 9.05 14.72
N VAL A 70 -2.03 7.71 14.63
CA VAL A 70 -2.99 6.94 13.81
C VAL A 70 -4.41 7.07 14.35
N GLY A 71 -4.59 7.02 15.67
CA GLY A 71 -5.90 7.25 16.30
C GLY A 71 -6.48 8.60 15.92
N THR A 72 -5.70 9.68 16.10
CA THR A 72 -6.11 11.05 15.75
C THR A 72 -6.47 11.16 14.26
N MET A 73 -5.69 10.56 13.36
CA MET A 73 -5.97 10.54 11.92
C MET A 73 -7.31 9.85 11.61
N VAL A 74 -7.59 8.71 12.25
CA VAL A 74 -8.85 7.98 12.05
C VAL A 74 -10.02 8.79 12.57
N ASP A 75 -9.90 9.39 13.76
CA ASP A 75 -10.95 10.23 14.36
C ASP A 75 -11.27 11.46 13.48
N GLU A 76 -10.26 12.13 12.92
CA GLU A 76 -10.44 13.25 12.00
C GLU A 76 -11.14 12.81 10.70
N ALA A 77 -10.76 11.67 10.14
CA ALA A 77 -11.40 11.10 8.95
C ALA A 77 -12.87 10.76 9.22
N VAL A 78 -13.18 10.14 10.37
CA VAL A 78 -14.54 9.80 10.77
C VAL A 78 -15.36 11.06 11.06
N GLN A 79 -14.78 12.07 11.69
CA GLN A 79 -15.45 13.37 11.91
C GLN A 79 -15.85 14.02 10.59
N ARG A 80 -15.02 13.89 9.54
CA ARG A 80 -15.27 14.49 8.23
C ARG A 80 -16.27 13.70 7.39
N PHE A 81 -16.14 12.38 7.34
CA PHE A 81 -16.86 11.52 6.39
C PHE A 81 -17.87 10.56 7.05
N GLY A 82 -17.90 10.48 8.37
CA GLY A 82 -18.78 9.57 9.11
C GLY A 82 -18.29 8.12 9.18
N THR A 83 -17.46 7.67 8.25
CA THR A 83 -16.96 6.29 8.17
C THR A 83 -15.62 6.22 7.41
N ILE A 84 -14.99 5.05 7.49
CA ILE A 84 -13.91 4.61 6.59
C ILE A 84 -14.32 3.22 6.10
N ASP A 85 -14.58 3.08 4.80
CA ASP A 85 -15.01 1.81 4.19
C ASP A 85 -13.85 1.02 3.57
N ILE A 86 -12.80 1.72 3.16
CA ILE A 86 -11.64 1.16 2.49
C ILE A 86 -10.37 1.67 3.18
N LEU A 87 -9.52 0.75 3.64
CA LEU A 87 -8.17 1.06 4.11
C LEU A 87 -7.14 0.51 3.14
N VAL A 88 -6.24 1.39 2.64
CA VAL A 88 -5.09 0.95 1.85
C VAL A 88 -3.80 1.20 2.65
N ASN A 89 -3.21 0.15 3.19
CA ASN A 89 -1.90 0.17 3.84
C ASN A 89 -0.80 0.19 2.77
N ASN A 90 -0.45 1.39 2.29
CA ASN A 90 0.55 1.58 1.23
C ASN A 90 1.85 2.25 1.73
N ALA A 91 1.83 3.01 2.81
CA ALA A 91 3.03 3.66 3.32
C ALA A 91 4.18 2.66 3.51
N SER A 92 5.37 3.04 3.06
CA SER A 92 6.52 2.15 3.02
C SER A 92 7.83 2.91 3.26
N LEU A 93 8.83 2.19 3.76
CA LEU A 93 10.20 2.64 3.90
C LEU A 93 11.10 1.68 3.11
N PHE A 94 11.94 2.23 2.22
CA PHE A 94 12.90 1.47 1.43
C PHE A 94 14.29 2.06 1.63
N ILE A 95 14.99 1.56 2.65
CA ILE A 95 16.34 1.99 3.04
C ILE A 95 17.21 0.75 3.22
N ALA A 96 18.44 0.82 2.75
CA ALA A 96 19.40 -0.28 2.91
C ALA A 96 19.80 -0.46 4.39
N ASP A 97 19.79 -1.71 4.85
CA ASP A 97 20.20 -2.14 6.18
C ASP A 97 20.97 -3.48 6.10
N PRO A 98 22.21 -3.45 5.57
CA PRO A 98 23.00 -4.66 5.35
C PRO A 98 23.35 -5.37 6.66
N LEU A 99 23.42 -6.70 6.60
CA LEU A 99 23.87 -7.52 7.74
C LEU A 99 25.29 -8.04 7.52
N PRO A 100 26.12 -8.13 8.61
CA PRO A 100 25.83 -7.68 9.97
C PRO A 100 25.92 -6.16 10.13
N THR A 101 25.23 -5.59 11.13
CA THR A 101 25.28 -4.16 11.45
C THR A 101 25.39 -3.94 12.96
N ASN A 102 26.06 -2.84 13.35
CA ASN A 102 26.08 -2.35 14.74
C ASN A 102 25.06 -1.19 14.95
N ASP A 103 24.46 -0.67 13.88
CA ASP A 103 23.43 0.37 13.94
C ASP A 103 22.06 -0.23 13.60
N LEU A 104 21.21 -0.35 14.59
CA LEU A 104 19.85 -0.88 14.46
C LEU A 104 18.80 0.18 14.11
N SER A 105 19.19 1.43 13.90
CA SER A 105 18.24 2.53 13.67
C SER A 105 17.36 2.30 12.45
N ILE A 106 17.93 1.82 11.34
CA ILE A 106 17.20 1.52 10.10
C ILE A 106 16.28 0.31 10.30
N TRP A 107 16.77 -0.72 10.98
CA TRP A 107 15.95 -1.88 11.33
C TRP A 107 14.70 -1.46 12.12
N HIS A 108 14.87 -0.72 13.23
CA HIS A 108 13.73 -0.26 14.04
C HIS A 108 12.75 0.57 13.20
N ARG A 109 13.24 1.54 12.44
CA ARG A 109 12.38 2.35 11.55
C ARG A 109 11.64 1.51 10.52
N SER A 110 12.27 0.48 9.97
CA SER A 110 11.64 -0.43 9.01
C SER A 110 10.52 -1.24 9.68
N ILE A 111 10.77 -1.81 10.85
CA ILE A 111 9.76 -2.55 11.61
C ILE A 111 8.61 -1.63 12.05
N ASP A 112 8.92 -0.45 12.57
CA ASP A 112 7.89 0.50 13.00
C ASP A 112 6.97 0.91 11.84
N THR A 113 7.55 1.19 10.66
CA THR A 113 6.77 1.63 9.50
C THR A 113 6.06 0.46 8.80
N LEU A 114 6.72 -0.70 8.64
CA LEU A 114 6.23 -1.78 7.78
C LEU A 114 5.46 -2.88 8.54
N VAL A 115 5.63 -2.96 9.86
CA VAL A 115 4.93 -3.95 10.70
C VAL A 115 3.94 -3.26 11.61
N HIS A 116 4.40 -2.36 12.47
CA HIS A 116 3.53 -1.67 13.43
C HIS A 116 2.53 -0.77 12.70
N GLY A 117 2.95 0.02 11.71
CA GLY A 117 2.10 0.96 11.00
C GLY A 117 0.85 0.32 10.38
N PRO A 118 0.96 -0.71 9.52
CA PRO A 118 -0.20 -1.42 8.97
C PRO A 118 -1.11 -2.05 10.02
N PHE A 119 -0.51 -2.60 11.10
CA PHE A 119 -1.27 -3.13 12.21
C PHE A 119 -2.04 -2.03 12.96
N TYR A 120 -1.40 -0.90 13.27
CA TYR A 120 -2.04 0.23 13.95
C TYR A 120 -3.20 0.80 13.13
N CYS A 121 -2.99 1.00 11.83
CA CYS A 121 -4.05 1.48 10.94
C CYS A 121 -5.23 0.50 10.89
N ALA A 122 -4.96 -0.80 10.69
CA ALA A 122 -6.01 -1.81 10.68
C ALA A 122 -6.76 -1.89 12.02
N ASN A 123 -6.03 -1.85 13.15
CA ASN A 123 -6.60 -1.93 14.49
C ASN A 123 -7.46 -0.71 14.86
N ARG A 124 -7.12 0.49 14.36
CA ARG A 124 -7.92 1.70 14.59
C ARG A 124 -9.10 1.82 13.64
N VAL A 125 -8.97 1.35 12.40
CA VAL A 125 -10.03 1.44 11.39
C VAL A 125 -11.06 0.31 11.51
N ALA A 126 -10.66 -0.90 11.91
CA ALA A 126 -11.57 -2.04 11.99
C ALA A 126 -12.81 -1.81 12.86
N PRO A 127 -12.75 -1.19 14.06
CA PRO A 127 -13.94 -0.85 14.83
C PRO A 127 -14.91 0.05 14.07
N VAL A 128 -14.39 1.08 13.37
CA VAL A 128 -15.21 1.98 12.55
C VAL A 128 -15.94 1.21 11.44
N MET A 129 -15.24 0.31 10.74
CA MET A 129 -15.84 -0.56 9.73
C MET A 129 -16.91 -1.49 10.33
N LEU A 130 -16.64 -2.07 11.51
CA LEU A 130 -17.56 -3.01 12.17
C LEU A 130 -18.83 -2.31 12.70
N GLU A 131 -18.76 -1.06 13.09
CA GLU A 131 -19.91 -0.25 13.50
C GLU A 131 -20.79 0.19 12.31
N ASN A 132 -20.24 0.15 11.09
CA ASN A 132 -20.92 0.45 9.84
C ASN A 132 -21.21 -0.85 9.04
N ASP A 133 -21.29 -0.77 7.72
CA ASP A 133 -21.63 -1.93 6.87
C ASP A 133 -20.47 -2.90 6.59
N GLY A 134 -19.37 -2.80 7.36
CA GLY A 134 -18.15 -3.55 7.14
C GLY A 134 -17.17 -2.78 6.27
N GLY A 135 -16.18 -3.47 5.69
CA GLY A 135 -15.14 -2.78 4.93
C GLY A 135 -14.17 -3.68 4.19
N VAL A 136 -13.15 -3.05 3.58
CA VAL A 136 -12.07 -3.74 2.89
C VAL A 136 -10.72 -3.14 3.29
N ILE A 137 -9.79 -4.01 3.65
CA ILE A 137 -8.39 -3.66 3.93
C ILE A 137 -7.52 -4.21 2.81
N ILE A 138 -6.77 -3.35 2.12
CA ILE A 138 -5.80 -3.73 1.10
C ILE A 138 -4.41 -3.34 1.57
N SER A 139 -3.49 -4.29 1.61
CA SER A 139 -2.10 -4.04 1.98
C SER A 139 -1.18 -4.10 0.76
N ILE A 140 -0.25 -3.15 0.64
CA ILE A 140 0.74 -3.15 -0.44
C ILE A 140 2.01 -3.84 0.06
N GLY A 141 2.19 -5.08 -0.44
CA GLY A 141 3.37 -5.88 -0.21
C GLY A 141 4.57 -5.44 -1.06
N ASP A 142 5.46 -6.39 -1.32
CA ASP A 142 6.62 -6.24 -2.20
C ASP A 142 7.18 -7.63 -2.54
N LEU A 143 7.86 -7.79 -3.68
CA LEU A 143 8.47 -9.07 -4.07
C LEU A 143 9.51 -9.57 -3.07
N SER A 144 10.16 -8.67 -2.32
CA SER A 144 11.10 -9.04 -1.25
C SER A 144 10.47 -9.87 -0.13
N ALA A 145 9.14 -9.91 -0.03
CA ALA A 145 8.43 -10.83 0.87
C ALA A 145 8.54 -12.31 0.44
N PHE A 146 8.85 -12.58 -0.81
CA PHE A 146 9.03 -13.92 -1.37
C PHE A 146 10.51 -14.22 -1.66
N GLU A 147 11.22 -13.25 -2.22
CA GLU A 147 12.61 -13.34 -2.65
C GLU A 147 13.40 -12.18 -2.03
N PRO A 148 13.97 -12.35 -0.82
CA PRO A 148 14.64 -11.26 -0.12
C PRO A 148 15.86 -10.75 -0.89
N TRP A 149 16.11 -9.45 -0.81
CA TRP A 149 17.21 -8.79 -1.49
C TRP A 149 18.38 -8.53 -0.56
N PRO A 150 19.64 -8.72 -1.02
CA PRO A 150 20.82 -8.39 -0.23
C PRO A 150 20.80 -6.93 0.23
N GLY A 151 21.09 -6.70 1.52
CA GLY A 151 21.17 -5.35 2.08
C GLY A 151 19.84 -4.67 2.41
N PHE A 152 18.72 -5.41 2.47
CA PHE A 152 17.39 -4.87 2.77
C PHE A 152 16.64 -5.75 3.79
N ALA A 153 17.30 -6.13 4.88
CA ALA A 153 16.77 -7.07 5.87
C ALA A 153 15.44 -6.60 6.50
N GLY A 154 15.40 -5.36 7.03
CA GLY A 154 14.21 -4.81 7.65
C GLY A 154 13.05 -4.62 6.66
N HIS A 155 13.35 -4.24 5.41
CA HIS A 155 12.35 -4.14 4.37
C HIS A 155 11.73 -5.52 4.04
N ALA A 156 12.56 -6.53 3.78
CA ALA A 156 12.09 -7.87 3.43
C ALA A 156 11.26 -8.50 4.57
N VAL A 157 11.73 -8.39 5.83
CA VAL A 157 11.00 -8.88 7.00
C VAL A 157 9.67 -8.13 7.17
N GLY A 158 9.68 -6.80 7.03
CA GLY A 158 8.46 -6.00 7.13
C GLY A 158 7.44 -6.36 6.06
N LYS A 159 7.86 -6.54 4.80
CA LYS A 159 6.97 -6.92 3.70
C LYS A 159 6.46 -8.36 3.83
N GLY A 160 7.26 -9.28 4.38
CA GLY A 160 6.79 -10.62 4.75
C GLY A 160 5.73 -10.57 5.85
N ALA A 161 5.92 -9.72 6.87
CA ALA A 161 4.96 -9.51 7.94
C ALA A 161 3.62 -8.94 7.43
N VAL A 162 3.63 -8.03 6.45
CA VAL A 162 2.41 -7.50 5.80
C VAL A 162 1.56 -8.62 5.20
N LEU A 163 2.16 -9.60 4.54
CA LEU A 163 1.42 -10.74 3.95
C LEU A 163 0.83 -11.65 5.02
N SER A 164 1.56 -11.87 6.12
CA SER A 164 1.06 -12.65 7.26
C SER A 164 -0.09 -11.91 7.95
N LEU A 165 0.06 -10.62 8.21
CA LEU A 165 -0.97 -9.76 8.81
C LEU A 165 -2.25 -9.74 7.96
N THR A 166 -2.12 -9.67 6.63
CA THR A 166 -3.27 -9.70 5.72
C THR A 166 -4.14 -10.94 5.92
N ARG A 167 -3.51 -12.12 6.04
CA ARG A 167 -4.24 -13.38 6.29
C ARG A 167 -4.87 -13.42 7.68
N GLN A 168 -4.17 -12.90 8.69
CA GLN A 168 -4.70 -12.82 10.06
C GLN A 168 -5.92 -11.89 10.12
N LEU A 169 -5.86 -10.71 9.49
CA LEU A 169 -6.99 -9.79 9.41
C LEU A 169 -8.19 -10.42 8.67
N ALA A 170 -7.95 -11.14 7.58
CA ALA A 170 -9.00 -11.86 6.85
C ALA A 170 -9.67 -12.91 7.73
N LEU A 171 -8.89 -13.66 8.54
CA LEU A 171 -9.41 -14.69 9.44
C LEU A 171 -10.25 -14.11 10.59
N GLU A 172 -9.77 -13.03 11.22
CA GLU A 172 -10.39 -12.50 12.44
C GLU A 172 -11.57 -11.56 12.18
N LEU A 173 -11.56 -10.84 11.04
CA LEU A 173 -12.52 -9.78 10.76
C LEU A 173 -13.65 -10.20 9.81
N ALA A 174 -13.54 -11.38 9.18
CA ALA A 174 -14.62 -11.92 8.36
C ALA A 174 -15.87 -12.23 9.24
N PRO A 175 -17.08 -12.19 8.68
CA PRO A 175 -17.41 -11.85 7.28
C PRO A 175 -17.58 -10.36 7.00
N ARG A 176 -17.46 -9.49 8.01
CA ARG A 176 -17.77 -8.05 7.90
C ARG A 176 -16.67 -7.26 7.18
N ILE A 177 -15.42 -7.67 7.35
CA ILE A 177 -14.27 -7.00 6.72
C ILE A 177 -13.47 -8.03 5.94
N ARG A 178 -13.18 -7.73 4.67
CA ARG A 178 -12.26 -8.49 3.84
C ARG A 178 -10.85 -7.88 3.91
N ALA A 179 -9.83 -8.71 3.88
CA ALA A 179 -8.45 -8.24 3.85
C ALA A 179 -7.67 -8.99 2.78
N ASN A 180 -6.99 -8.24 1.89
CA ASN A 180 -6.20 -8.79 0.79
C ASN A 180 -4.90 -7.98 0.61
N ALA A 181 -3.97 -8.48 -0.19
CA ALA A 181 -2.73 -7.77 -0.50
C ALA A 181 -2.46 -7.72 -2.01
N VAL A 182 -1.83 -6.62 -2.44
CA VAL A 182 -1.20 -6.49 -3.76
C VAL A 182 0.31 -6.49 -3.55
N VAL A 183 1.03 -7.28 -4.33
CA VAL A 183 2.49 -7.34 -4.35
C VAL A 183 3.00 -6.77 -5.67
N PRO A 184 3.44 -5.52 -5.69
CA PRO A 184 4.04 -4.90 -6.87
C PRO A 184 5.39 -5.52 -7.23
N GLY A 185 5.64 -5.61 -8.54
CA GLY A 185 6.98 -5.63 -9.11
C GLY A 185 7.49 -4.21 -9.40
N PRO A 186 8.33 -4.03 -10.42
CA PRO A 186 8.91 -2.73 -10.78
C PRO A 186 7.83 -1.83 -11.38
N ALA A 187 7.17 -1.01 -10.55
CA ALA A 187 6.07 -0.13 -10.96
C ALA A 187 6.49 1.33 -11.20
N LEU A 188 7.63 1.75 -10.62
CA LEU A 188 8.16 3.11 -10.78
C LEU A 188 9.67 3.12 -10.63
N ARG A 189 10.36 3.79 -11.57
CA ARG A 189 11.81 3.99 -11.51
C ARG A 189 12.21 4.60 -10.16
N PRO A 190 13.08 3.95 -9.38
CA PRO A 190 13.66 4.56 -8.19
C PRO A 190 14.55 5.76 -8.54
N ILE A 191 14.62 6.72 -7.60
CA ILE A 191 15.58 7.83 -7.74
C ILE A 191 16.99 7.26 -7.71
N GLY A 192 17.83 7.69 -8.68
CA GLY A 192 19.21 7.25 -8.78
C GLY A 192 19.47 6.05 -9.70
N TYR A 193 18.43 5.43 -10.27
CA TYR A 193 18.64 4.41 -11.31
C TYR A 193 19.11 5.06 -12.62
N ASP A 194 20.25 4.60 -13.14
CA ASP A 194 20.68 4.93 -14.50
C ASP A 194 19.88 4.14 -15.55
N GLU A 195 20.07 4.49 -16.83
CA GLU A 195 19.35 3.85 -17.94
C GLU A 195 19.68 2.35 -18.08
N ALA A 196 20.91 1.95 -17.78
CA ALA A 196 21.34 0.56 -17.88
C ALA A 196 20.62 -0.30 -16.81
N THR A 197 20.55 0.18 -15.57
CA THR A 197 19.81 -0.47 -14.49
C THR A 197 18.32 -0.48 -14.77
N PHE A 198 17.77 0.63 -15.28
CA PHE A 198 16.35 0.70 -15.65
C PHE A 198 16.00 -0.34 -16.70
N LYS A 199 16.82 -0.43 -17.78
CA LYS A 199 16.62 -1.42 -18.82
C LYS A 199 16.77 -2.85 -18.29
N ARG A 200 17.81 -3.13 -17.49
CA ARG A 200 18.03 -4.46 -16.92
C ARG A 200 16.82 -4.94 -16.11
N VAL A 201 16.25 -4.08 -15.25
CA VAL A 201 15.07 -4.43 -14.46
C VAL A 201 13.86 -4.71 -15.36
N ALA A 202 13.70 -3.95 -16.46
CA ALA A 202 12.66 -4.25 -17.46
C ALA A 202 12.88 -5.63 -18.10
N ASP A 203 14.13 -5.91 -18.51
CA ASP A 203 14.50 -7.18 -19.14
C ASP A 203 14.33 -8.39 -18.20
N ASP A 204 14.44 -8.20 -16.87
CA ASP A 204 14.21 -9.22 -15.86
C ASP A 204 12.72 -9.59 -15.71
N THR A 205 11.78 -8.77 -16.19
CA THR A 205 10.36 -9.13 -16.22
C THR A 205 10.04 -10.00 -17.45
N LEU A 206 9.06 -10.89 -17.34
CA LEU A 206 8.61 -11.67 -18.50
C LEU A 206 7.95 -10.78 -19.56
N LEU A 207 7.31 -9.69 -19.14
CA LEU A 207 6.66 -8.73 -20.06
C LEU A 207 7.66 -7.73 -20.68
N GLY A 208 8.92 -7.72 -20.28
CA GLY A 208 9.99 -6.88 -20.87
C GLY A 208 9.83 -5.39 -20.61
N ARG A 209 9.07 -5.00 -19.59
CA ARG A 209 8.82 -3.59 -19.25
C ARG A 209 8.56 -3.38 -17.76
N TRP A 210 8.69 -2.15 -17.34
CA TRP A 210 8.16 -1.70 -16.06
C TRP A 210 6.62 -1.68 -16.09
N GLY A 211 6.01 -1.93 -14.94
CA GLY A 211 4.62 -1.59 -14.69
C GLY A 211 4.43 -0.10 -14.43
N THR A 212 3.21 0.28 -14.08
CA THR A 212 2.84 1.66 -13.75
C THR A 212 2.04 1.70 -12.43
N PRO A 213 1.96 2.87 -11.77
CA PRO A 213 1.09 3.05 -10.61
C PRO A 213 -0.37 2.71 -10.88
N GLU A 214 -0.85 2.97 -12.10
CA GLU A 214 -2.21 2.70 -12.54
C GLU A 214 -2.48 1.19 -12.60
N GLU A 215 -1.50 0.38 -13.05
CA GLU A 215 -1.64 -1.09 -13.07
C GLU A 215 -1.73 -1.65 -11.64
N MET A 216 -0.98 -1.06 -10.68
CA MET A 216 -1.10 -1.41 -9.26
C MET A 216 -2.48 -0.99 -8.72
N ALA A 217 -2.95 0.20 -9.08
CA ALA A 217 -4.24 0.71 -8.66
C ALA A 217 -5.41 -0.15 -9.22
N HIS A 218 -5.31 -0.66 -10.44
CA HIS A 218 -6.31 -1.59 -10.99
C HIS A 218 -6.46 -2.87 -10.15
N ALA A 219 -5.34 -3.43 -9.65
CA ALA A 219 -5.40 -4.59 -8.76
C ALA A 219 -6.05 -4.24 -7.41
N VAL A 220 -5.82 -3.04 -6.89
CA VAL A 220 -6.48 -2.55 -5.68
C VAL A 220 -7.98 -2.43 -5.90
N LEU A 221 -8.43 -1.76 -6.99
CA LEU A 221 -9.84 -1.62 -7.33
C LEU A 221 -10.51 -2.98 -7.47
N PHE A 222 -9.88 -3.92 -8.20
CA PHE A 222 -10.39 -5.29 -8.32
C PHE A 222 -10.62 -5.94 -6.95
N LEU A 223 -9.66 -5.86 -6.03
CA LEU A 223 -9.78 -6.46 -4.70
C LEU A 223 -10.82 -5.75 -3.82
N VAL A 224 -11.05 -4.46 -4.03
CA VAL A 224 -12.13 -3.73 -3.35
C VAL A 224 -13.49 -4.21 -3.85
N GLU A 225 -13.66 -4.42 -5.15
CA GLU A 225 -14.92 -4.81 -5.78
C GLU A 225 -15.23 -6.30 -5.66
N ALA A 226 -14.21 -7.17 -5.61
CA ALA A 226 -14.35 -8.63 -5.59
C ALA A 226 -14.84 -9.15 -4.23
N ASP A 227 -16.14 -9.23 -4.04
CA ASP A 227 -16.77 -9.52 -2.74
C ASP A 227 -16.51 -10.95 -2.20
N TYR A 228 -16.09 -11.88 -3.05
CA TYR A 228 -15.79 -13.26 -2.64
C TYR A 228 -14.28 -13.55 -2.56
N VAL A 229 -13.45 -12.49 -2.44
CA VAL A 229 -11.99 -12.59 -2.29
C VAL A 229 -11.56 -12.01 -0.96
N THR A 230 -10.96 -12.85 -0.09
CA THR A 230 -10.35 -12.44 1.18
C THR A 230 -9.18 -13.35 1.53
N GLY A 231 -8.17 -12.83 2.22
CA GLY A 231 -6.93 -13.54 2.58
C GLY A 231 -5.95 -13.75 1.40
N GLU A 232 -6.24 -13.17 0.23
CA GLU A 232 -5.50 -13.40 -1.01
C GLU A 232 -4.35 -12.38 -1.18
N VAL A 233 -3.33 -12.82 -1.91
CA VAL A 233 -2.16 -12.02 -2.27
C VAL A 233 -2.01 -12.03 -3.79
N ILE A 234 -2.34 -10.92 -4.45
CA ILE A 234 -2.20 -10.78 -5.90
C ILE A 234 -0.85 -10.14 -6.23
N THR A 235 -0.05 -10.84 -7.02
CA THR A 235 1.23 -10.31 -7.52
C THR A 235 1.04 -9.63 -8.87
N VAL A 236 1.46 -8.36 -8.97
CA VAL A 236 1.41 -7.53 -10.18
C VAL A 236 2.83 -7.09 -10.53
N ASP A 237 3.60 -7.98 -11.13
CA ASP A 237 5.05 -7.86 -11.27
C ASP A 237 5.58 -8.04 -12.71
N GLY A 238 4.69 -8.14 -13.69
CA GLY A 238 5.10 -8.45 -15.06
C GLY A 238 5.82 -9.80 -15.20
N GLY A 239 5.67 -10.68 -14.20
CA GLY A 239 6.35 -11.97 -14.13
C GLY A 239 7.81 -11.90 -13.66
N GLN A 240 8.23 -10.80 -13.00
CA GLN A 240 9.60 -10.61 -12.51
C GLN A 240 10.09 -11.78 -11.64
N ARG A 241 9.25 -12.29 -10.74
CA ARG A 241 9.60 -13.44 -9.89
C ARG A 241 9.97 -14.71 -10.65
N PHE A 242 9.68 -14.75 -11.94
CA PHE A 242 10.05 -15.87 -12.85
C PHE A 242 11.09 -15.47 -13.89
N GLY A 243 11.55 -14.21 -13.87
CA GLY A 243 12.45 -13.65 -14.89
C GLY A 243 13.78 -14.38 -15.03
N HIS A 244 14.31 -14.92 -13.91
CA HIS A 244 15.53 -15.73 -13.90
C HIS A 244 15.41 -17.03 -14.75
N ARG A 245 14.19 -17.46 -15.09
CA ARG A 245 13.94 -18.64 -15.95
C ARG A 245 13.82 -18.29 -17.43
N LYS A 246 13.80 -17.00 -17.77
CA LYS A 246 13.59 -16.53 -19.15
C LYS A 246 14.68 -17.03 -20.13
N HIS A 247 15.88 -17.29 -19.61
CA HIS A 247 17.05 -17.70 -20.40
C HIS A 247 17.43 -19.17 -20.20
N ALA A 248 16.60 -19.97 -19.53
CA ALA A 248 16.90 -21.37 -19.24
C ALA A 248 16.84 -22.30 -20.50
N HIS A 249 16.39 -21.76 -21.63
CA HIS A 249 16.20 -22.51 -22.88
C HIS A 249 16.87 -21.85 -24.10
N GLY A 250 17.88 -20.97 -23.86
CA GLY A 250 18.71 -20.38 -24.91
C GLY A 250 20.00 -21.17 -25.14
#